data_14b341472f80d5e429bfd14fd474b95a
#
_entry.id   14b341472f80d5e429bfd14fd474b95a
#
_cell.length_a   1.000
_cell.length_b   1.000
_cell.length_c   1.000
_cell.angle_alpha   90.00
_cell.angle_beta   90.00
_cell.angle_gamma   90.00
#
_symmetry.space_group_name_H-M   'P 1'
#
loop_
_entity.id
_entity.type
_entity.pdbx_description
1 polymer ?
#
loop_
_entity_poly.entity_id
_entity_poly.type
_entity_poly.pdbx_seq_one_letter_code
_entity_poly.pdbx_strand_id
1 'polypeptide(L)'
;MDHLLYQTHFGLREAPFNITPDPSFLYLSASHREGLAQLSYGIRARKGFVVLTGEVGTGKTTLIHALLNDLNGSAQTALIFSTIVSPADLLRSVCEELGLVEPKRPLKEIHDYLVSLNEFLLESYRKGDNCALIIDEAQNLSAEVLESIRLLSNFETSKDKLLQIVLVGQPELAVRLNSPELRQLKQRVMLRHHLRSLSLQECCEYVSNRLKVAGGDGTIFTPNAVESIHMYSGGIPRIVNVLCDNALLTGYALGRKEIDTGIIREVAEDLNITANAEARLRPIRQVVNNPNGNPLSQGFGGGFVEARSAITRLEPRPTVLKPPPKSVFSIAFVPLSFLDALVAALTDAMGPMAKIVLRDQIKTLGESTQRFPNTKVEMLLESVSREILDNGMRDRFRQHMLEQIRTLQI
;
A
#
# COMPACT_ATOMS: atom_id res chain seq x y z
N MET A 1 -28.69 9.54 3.66
CA MET A 1 -29.48 10.18 2.58
C MET A 1 -28.79 11.39 1.96
N ASP A 2 -27.61 11.80 2.45
CA ASP A 2 -26.98 13.08 2.04
C ASP A 2 -26.01 13.01 0.86
N HIS A 3 -25.72 11.81 0.33
CA HIS A 3 -24.84 11.64 -0.83
C HIS A 3 -25.39 12.19 -2.16
N LEU A 4 -26.67 12.51 -2.22
CA LEU A 4 -27.34 13.02 -3.44
C LEU A 4 -27.19 14.54 -3.65
N LEU A 5 -26.79 15.31 -2.62
CA LEU A 5 -26.90 16.76 -2.67
C LEU A 5 -25.89 17.42 -3.60
N TYR A 6 -24.60 17.09 -3.52
CA TYR A 6 -23.61 17.69 -4.42
C TYR A 6 -23.72 17.13 -5.85
N GLN A 7 -24.15 15.89 -6.01
CA GLN A 7 -24.36 15.28 -7.34
C GLN A 7 -25.39 16.09 -8.14
N THR A 8 -26.57 16.36 -7.57
CA THR A 8 -27.59 17.20 -8.20
C THR A 8 -27.08 18.61 -8.47
N HIS A 9 -26.28 19.17 -7.55
CA HIS A 9 -25.71 20.50 -7.72
C HIS A 9 -24.80 20.58 -8.95
N PHE A 10 -23.94 19.59 -9.17
CA PHE A 10 -23.01 19.54 -10.31
C PHE A 10 -23.56 18.82 -11.54
N GLY A 11 -24.81 18.35 -11.51
CA GLY A 11 -25.43 17.62 -12.61
C GLY A 11 -24.87 16.22 -12.82
N LEU A 12 -24.38 15.59 -11.75
CA LEU A 12 -23.82 14.24 -11.76
C LEU A 12 -24.90 13.21 -11.44
N ARG A 13 -24.82 12.03 -12.06
CA ARG A 13 -25.73 10.89 -11.81
C ARG A 13 -25.28 10.05 -10.61
N GLU A 14 -23.98 10.03 -10.36
CA GLU A 14 -23.35 9.26 -9.29
C GLU A 14 -22.08 9.95 -8.79
N ALA A 15 -21.54 9.49 -7.66
CA ALA A 15 -20.31 10.05 -7.07
C ALA A 15 -19.08 9.67 -7.91
N PRO A 16 -18.40 10.65 -8.55
CA PRO A 16 -17.31 10.35 -9.47
C PRO A 16 -16.01 9.85 -8.78
N PHE A 17 -15.80 10.21 -7.52
CA PHE A 17 -14.52 9.98 -6.83
C PHE A 17 -14.62 9.02 -5.63
N ASN A 18 -15.55 8.06 -5.69
CA ASN A 18 -15.63 7.00 -4.71
C ASN A 18 -14.31 6.26 -4.56
N ILE A 19 -13.96 5.92 -3.29
CA ILE A 19 -12.73 5.18 -2.95
C ILE A 19 -12.93 3.68 -3.23
N THR A 20 -14.15 3.18 -3.13
CA THR A 20 -14.47 1.79 -3.46
C THR A 20 -14.22 1.53 -4.95
N PRO A 21 -13.48 0.49 -5.29
CA PRO A 21 -13.22 0.13 -6.67
C PRO A 21 -14.53 -0.15 -7.44
N ASP A 22 -14.76 0.59 -8.50
CA ASP A 22 -15.86 0.39 -9.44
C ASP A 22 -15.28 0.22 -10.84
N PRO A 23 -15.53 -0.92 -11.51
CA PRO A 23 -15.01 -1.19 -12.84
C PRO A 23 -15.45 -0.17 -13.91
N SER A 24 -16.61 0.48 -13.74
CA SER A 24 -17.10 1.50 -14.68
C SER A 24 -16.20 2.74 -14.71
N PHE A 25 -15.52 3.05 -13.60
CA PHE A 25 -14.58 4.16 -13.45
C PHE A 25 -13.12 3.77 -13.72
N LEU A 26 -12.88 2.61 -14.32
CA LEU A 26 -11.53 2.15 -14.61
C LEU A 26 -10.82 3.07 -15.60
N TYR A 27 -9.73 3.68 -15.17
CA TYR A 27 -8.81 4.43 -16.02
C TYR A 27 -7.43 3.77 -15.98
N LEU A 28 -6.97 3.31 -17.11
CA LEU A 28 -5.64 2.72 -17.24
C LEU A 28 -4.66 3.77 -17.82
N SER A 29 -3.77 4.29 -16.98
CA SER A 29 -2.64 5.12 -17.42
C SER A 29 -1.66 4.32 -18.28
N ALA A 30 -0.68 4.98 -18.89
CA ALA A 30 0.36 4.28 -19.65
C ALA A 30 1.05 3.19 -18.82
N SER A 31 1.39 3.50 -17.54
CA SER A 31 2.00 2.54 -16.62
C SER A 31 1.06 1.37 -16.27
N HIS A 32 -0.25 1.62 -16.12
CA HIS A 32 -1.22 0.55 -15.90
C HIS A 32 -1.34 -0.39 -17.10
N ARG A 33 -1.42 0.16 -18.32
CA ARG A 33 -1.49 -0.65 -19.55
C ARG A 33 -0.24 -1.51 -19.74
N GLU A 34 0.94 -0.94 -19.50
CA GLU A 34 2.21 -1.68 -19.56
C GLU A 34 2.25 -2.79 -18.49
N GLY A 35 1.86 -2.48 -17.24
CA GLY A 35 1.79 -3.46 -16.15
C GLY A 35 0.83 -4.60 -16.46
N LEU A 36 -0.38 -4.30 -16.96
CA LEU A 36 -1.36 -5.30 -17.35
C LEU A 36 -0.82 -6.21 -18.45
N ALA A 37 -0.19 -5.62 -19.48
CA ALA A 37 0.40 -6.38 -20.57
C ALA A 37 1.53 -7.30 -20.09
N GLN A 38 2.41 -6.83 -19.19
CA GLN A 38 3.48 -7.65 -18.63
C GLN A 38 2.96 -8.78 -17.74
N LEU A 39 1.94 -8.53 -16.92
CA LEU A 39 1.30 -9.54 -16.07
C LEU A 39 0.60 -10.61 -16.92
N SER A 40 -0.22 -10.19 -17.87
CA SER A 40 -0.93 -11.09 -18.80
C SER A 40 0.06 -11.92 -19.63
N TYR A 41 1.10 -11.30 -20.18
CA TYR A 41 2.16 -12.01 -20.90
C TYR A 41 2.89 -13.01 -19.98
N GLY A 42 3.24 -12.62 -18.76
CA GLY A 42 3.94 -13.49 -17.81
C GLY A 42 3.17 -14.76 -17.52
N ILE A 43 1.84 -14.64 -17.34
CA ILE A 43 0.96 -15.78 -17.09
C ILE A 43 0.77 -16.63 -18.36
N ARG A 44 0.39 -16.01 -19.48
CA ARG A 44 0.11 -16.73 -20.74
C ARG A 44 1.34 -17.43 -21.31
N ALA A 45 2.51 -16.80 -21.17
CA ALA A 45 3.79 -17.34 -21.65
C ALA A 45 4.54 -18.20 -20.61
N ARG A 46 3.86 -18.61 -19.51
CA ARG A 46 4.37 -19.52 -18.47
C ARG A 46 5.74 -19.12 -17.92
N LYS A 47 5.92 -17.80 -17.62
CA LYS A 47 7.20 -17.25 -17.15
C LYS A 47 7.54 -17.52 -15.68
N GLY A 48 6.63 -18.12 -14.93
CA GLY A 48 6.83 -18.43 -13.51
C GLY A 48 6.55 -17.21 -12.62
N PHE A 49 7.58 -16.49 -12.18
CA PHE A 49 7.41 -15.36 -11.27
C PHE A 49 7.32 -14.00 -11.97
N VAL A 50 6.29 -13.24 -11.59
CA VAL A 50 6.10 -11.84 -11.95
C VAL A 50 5.92 -11.01 -10.69
N VAL A 51 6.53 -9.83 -10.63
CA VAL A 51 6.43 -8.90 -9.49
C VAL A 51 5.86 -7.57 -9.95
N LEU A 52 4.78 -7.15 -9.30
CA LEU A 52 4.19 -5.82 -9.46
C LEU A 52 4.39 -5.03 -8.17
N THR A 53 5.01 -3.87 -8.27
CA THR A 53 5.14 -2.95 -7.12
C THR A 53 4.55 -1.59 -7.44
N GLY A 54 4.28 -0.79 -6.42
CA GLY A 54 3.80 0.59 -6.57
C GLY A 54 3.37 1.16 -5.22
N GLU A 55 3.35 2.49 -5.12
CA GLU A 55 2.95 3.19 -3.90
C GLU A 55 1.52 2.82 -3.48
N VAL A 56 1.18 3.07 -2.21
CA VAL A 56 -0.18 2.90 -1.70
C VAL A 56 -1.14 3.82 -2.47
N GLY A 57 -2.25 3.23 -2.96
CA GLY A 57 -3.26 4.02 -3.68
C GLY A 57 -2.97 4.27 -5.16
N THR A 58 -1.92 3.67 -5.75
CA THR A 58 -1.62 3.76 -7.19
C THR A 58 -2.53 2.91 -8.07
N GLY A 59 -3.38 2.05 -7.49
CA GLY A 59 -4.31 1.22 -8.26
C GLY A 59 -3.83 -0.22 -8.52
N LYS A 60 -2.92 -0.76 -7.71
CA LYS A 60 -2.44 -2.16 -7.83
C LYS A 60 -3.59 -3.18 -7.81
N THR A 61 -4.46 -3.09 -6.82
CA THR A 61 -5.63 -3.99 -6.68
C THR A 61 -6.61 -3.82 -7.85
N THR A 62 -6.78 -2.60 -8.34
CA THR A 62 -7.58 -2.33 -9.55
C THR A 62 -6.98 -3.01 -10.78
N LEU A 63 -5.65 -2.99 -10.89
CA LEU A 63 -4.93 -3.69 -11.96
C LEU A 63 -5.05 -5.20 -11.86
N ILE A 64 -5.05 -5.77 -10.63
CA ILE A 64 -5.32 -7.19 -10.41
C ILE A 64 -6.72 -7.56 -10.92
N HIS A 65 -7.75 -6.77 -10.60
CA HIS A 65 -9.10 -7.03 -11.11
C HIS A 65 -9.19 -6.95 -12.63
N ALA A 66 -8.50 -5.97 -13.24
CA ALA A 66 -8.41 -5.88 -14.70
C ALA A 66 -7.71 -7.11 -15.30
N LEU A 67 -6.64 -7.60 -14.65
CA LEU A 67 -5.93 -8.82 -15.05
C LEU A 67 -6.83 -10.06 -14.96
N LEU A 68 -7.58 -10.21 -13.85
CA LEU A 68 -8.50 -11.35 -13.68
C LEU A 68 -9.58 -11.36 -14.77
N ASN A 69 -10.10 -10.19 -15.15
CA ASN A 69 -11.05 -10.06 -16.24
C ASN A 69 -10.41 -10.43 -17.61
N ASP A 70 -9.15 -10.02 -17.86
CA ASP A 70 -8.41 -10.37 -19.08
C ASP A 70 -8.09 -11.88 -19.16
N LEU A 71 -7.86 -12.52 -18.02
CA LEU A 71 -7.57 -13.95 -17.91
C LEU A 71 -8.82 -14.84 -17.89
N ASN A 72 -10.00 -14.27 -17.74
CA ASN A 72 -11.25 -15.05 -17.63
C ASN A 72 -11.41 -16.04 -18.79
N GLY A 73 -11.59 -17.32 -18.45
CA GLY A 73 -11.68 -18.42 -19.41
C GLY A 73 -10.36 -18.87 -20.04
N SER A 74 -9.21 -18.26 -19.70
CA SER A 74 -7.89 -18.64 -20.23
C SER A 74 -6.90 -19.10 -19.15
N ALA A 75 -7.21 -18.91 -17.89
CA ALA A 75 -6.40 -19.37 -16.76
C ALA A 75 -7.27 -19.63 -15.52
N GLN A 76 -6.89 -20.66 -14.75
CA GLN A 76 -7.39 -20.86 -13.38
C GLN A 76 -6.61 -19.94 -12.43
N THR A 77 -7.30 -19.17 -11.60
CA THR A 77 -6.65 -18.16 -10.75
C THR A 77 -7.00 -18.36 -9.28
N ALA A 78 -5.97 -18.32 -8.41
CA ALA A 78 -6.12 -18.18 -6.97
C ALA A 78 -5.66 -16.77 -6.56
N LEU A 79 -6.51 -16.04 -5.83
CA LEU A 79 -6.22 -14.69 -5.37
C LEU A 79 -6.17 -14.63 -3.85
N ILE A 80 -5.01 -14.32 -3.29
CA ILE A 80 -4.76 -14.26 -1.85
C ILE A 80 -4.56 -12.80 -1.42
N PHE A 81 -5.43 -12.30 -0.56
CA PHE A 81 -5.34 -10.96 0.05
C PHE A 81 -4.75 -10.99 1.46
N SER A 82 -4.91 -12.11 2.18
CA SER A 82 -4.40 -12.22 3.55
C SER A 82 -2.95 -12.68 3.54
N THR A 83 -2.06 -11.84 4.09
CA THR A 83 -0.62 -12.07 4.08
C THR A 83 -0.03 -12.35 5.47
N ILE A 84 -0.87 -12.36 6.51
CA ILE A 84 -0.49 -12.78 7.87
C ILE A 84 -0.88 -14.25 8.02
N VAL A 85 -0.13 -15.12 7.35
CA VAL A 85 -0.43 -16.56 7.27
C VAL A 85 0.84 -17.37 7.52
N SER A 86 0.67 -18.59 8.01
CA SER A 86 1.74 -19.60 8.00
C SER A 86 1.89 -20.21 6.60
N PRO A 87 3.03 -20.88 6.30
CA PRO A 87 3.19 -21.62 5.05
C PRO A 87 2.07 -22.66 4.79
N ALA A 88 1.60 -23.33 5.83
CA ALA A 88 0.51 -24.29 5.75
C ALA A 88 -0.83 -23.61 5.43
N ASP A 89 -1.09 -22.47 6.06
CA ASP A 89 -2.32 -21.70 5.80
C ASP A 89 -2.34 -21.12 4.38
N LEU A 90 -1.19 -20.65 3.88
CA LEU A 90 -1.09 -20.20 2.49
C LEU A 90 -1.45 -21.33 1.52
N LEU A 91 -0.83 -22.51 1.70
CA LEU A 91 -1.08 -23.65 0.82
C LEU A 91 -2.56 -24.09 0.86
N ARG A 92 -3.15 -24.11 2.06
CA ARG A 92 -4.58 -24.37 2.23
C ARG A 92 -5.42 -23.36 1.47
N SER A 93 -5.18 -22.06 1.66
CA SER A 93 -5.92 -21.01 0.97
C SER A 93 -5.80 -21.10 -0.55
N VAL A 94 -4.62 -21.45 -1.07
CA VAL A 94 -4.43 -21.69 -2.51
C VAL A 94 -5.29 -22.82 -3.01
N CYS A 95 -5.34 -23.95 -2.28
CA CYS A 95 -6.16 -25.09 -2.64
C CYS A 95 -7.67 -24.81 -2.53
N GLU A 96 -8.09 -24.03 -1.54
CA GLU A 96 -9.47 -23.58 -1.37
C GLU A 96 -9.90 -22.67 -2.53
N GLU A 97 -9.08 -21.67 -2.88
CA GLU A 97 -9.34 -20.75 -4.00
C GLU A 97 -9.41 -21.47 -5.37
N LEU A 98 -8.62 -22.52 -5.56
CA LEU A 98 -8.67 -23.36 -6.76
C LEU A 98 -9.80 -24.40 -6.72
N GLY A 99 -10.59 -24.46 -5.65
CA GLY A 99 -11.70 -25.40 -5.49
C GLY A 99 -11.28 -26.85 -5.27
N LEU A 100 -10.04 -27.10 -4.81
CA LEU A 100 -9.50 -28.45 -4.59
C LEU A 100 -9.91 -29.03 -3.25
N VAL A 101 -10.30 -28.18 -2.31
CA VAL A 101 -10.65 -28.58 -0.94
C VAL A 101 -11.87 -27.78 -0.49
N GLU A 102 -12.79 -28.47 0.18
CA GLU A 102 -13.91 -27.79 0.82
C GLU A 102 -13.45 -27.11 2.11
N PRO A 103 -13.75 -25.82 2.36
CA PRO A 103 -13.35 -25.11 3.58
C PRO A 103 -13.81 -25.79 4.88
N LYS A 104 -14.93 -26.53 4.81
CA LYS A 104 -15.50 -27.28 5.95
C LYS A 104 -14.87 -28.65 6.17
N ARG A 105 -14.05 -29.14 5.23
CA ARG A 105 -13.37 -30.45 5.28
C ARG A 105 -11.92 -30.31 4.83
N PRO A 106 -11.08 -29.62 5.61
CA PRO A 106 -9.67 -29.46 5.26
C PRO A 106 -8.97 -30.82 5.24
N LEU A 107 -7.97 -30.94 4.38
CA LEU A 107 -7.05 -32.07 4.38
C LEU A 107 -6.25 -32.08 5.68
N LYS A 108 -5.82 -33.28 6.14
CA LYS A 108 -5.19 -33.40 7.45
C LYS A 108 -3.71 -32.99 7.44
N GLU A 109 -3.01 -33.25 6.36
CA GLU A 109 -1.57 -33.07 6.25
C GLU A 109 -1.21 -32.12 5.12
N ILE A 110 -0.09 -31.38 5.28
CA ILE A 110 0.45 -30.49 4.24
C ILE A 110 0.77 -31.26 2.96
N HIS A 111 1.20 -32.52 3.10
CA HIS A 111 1.50 -33.38 1.97
C HIS A 111 0.27 -33.61 1.06
N ASP A 112 -0.90 -33.80 1.64
CA ASP A 112 -2.13 -34.04 0.88
C ASP A 112 -2.52 -32.83 0.03
N TYR A 113 -2.30 -31.60 0.56
CA TYR A 113 -2.50 -30.36 -0.21
C TYR A 113 -1.52 -30.25 -1.38
N LEU A 114 -0.25 -30.61 -1.17
CA LEU A 114 0.75 -30.58 -2.24
C LEU A 114 0.45 -31.58 -3.34
N VAL A 115 0.02 -32.80 -2.98
CA VAL A 115 -0.39 -33.83 -3.94
C VAL A 115 -1.60 -33.37 -4.75
N SER A 116 -2.65 -32.91 -4.08
CA SER A 116 -3.86 -32.40 -4.72
C SER A 116 -3.58 -31.23 -5.67
N LEU A 117 -2.73 -30.28 -5.24
CA LEU A 117 -2.32 -29.16 -6.07
C LEU A 117 -1.52 -29.62 -7.30
N ASN A 118 -0.59 -30.55 -7.14
CA ASN A 118 0.22 -31.07 -8.25
C ASN A 118 -0.64 -31.80 -9.30
N GLU A 119 -1.57 -32.64 -8.86
CA GLU A 119 -2.52 -33.34 -9.75
C GLU A 119 -3.36 -32.36 -10.55
N PHE A 120 -3.91 -31.36 -9.88
CA PHE A 120 -4.69 -30.31 -10.52
C PHE A 120 -3.86 -29.52 -11.57
N LEU A 121 -2.65 -29.10 -11.22
CA LEU A 121 -1.77 -28.37 -12.12
C LEU A 121 -1.39 -29.18 -13.36
N LEU A 122 -1.14 -30.48 -13.20
CA LEU A 122 -0.85 -31.37 -14.31
C LEU A 122 -2.09 -31.59 -15.20
N GLU A 123 -3.27 -31.70 -14.61
CA GLU A 123 -4.52 -31.83 -15.36
C GLU A 123 -4.83 -30.56 -16.14
N SER A 124 -4.73 -29.39 -15.52
CA SER A 124 -4.88 -28.08 -16.16
C SER A 124 -3.90 -27.92 -17.33
N TYR A 125 -2.64 -28.30 -17.12
CA TYR A 125 -1.64 -28.27 -18.18
C TYR A 125 -1.98 -29.16 -19.38
N ARG A 126 -2.51 -30.38 -19.14
CA ARG A 126 -2.95 -31.31 -20.21
C ARG A 126 -4.13 -30.73 -21.00
N LYS A 127 -5.00 -29.95 -20.37
CA LYS A 127 -6.12 -29.24 -21.02
C LYS A 127 -5.65 -27.99 -21.80
N GLY A 128 -4.39 -27.60 -21.64
CA GLY A 128 -3.83 -26.36 -22.23
C GLY A 128 -4.07 -25.11 -21.38
N ASP A 129 -4.71 -25.23 -20.22
CA ASP A 129 -5.00 -24.13 -19.32
C ASP A 129 -3.75 -23.67 -18.57
N ASN A 130 -3.73 -22.39 -18.22
CA ASN A 130 -2.75 -21.82 -17.29
C ASN A 130 -3.32 -21.82 -15.88
N CYS A 131 -2.43 -21.86 -14.89
CA CYS A 131 -2.77 -21.65 -13.49
C CYS A 131 -1.93 -20.50 -12.91
N ALA A 132 -2.58 -19.55 -12.24
CA ALA A 132 -1.91 -18.38 -11.66
C ALA A 132 -2.30 -18.18 -10.19
N LEU A 133 -1.28 -18.02 -9.34
CA LEU A 133 -1.41 -17.60 -7.96
C LEU A 133 -1.05 -16.12 -7.86
N ILE A 134 -2.00 -15.29 -7.47
CA ILE A 134 -1.82 -13.85 -7.30
C ILE A 134 -1.87 -13.55 -5.80
N ILE A 135 -0.86 -12.90 -5.28
CA ILE A 135 -0.77 -12.55 -3.86
C ILE A 135 -0.63 -11.03 -3.76
N ASP A 136 -1.66 -10.36 -3.23
CA ASP A 136 -1.64 -8.93 -2.96
C ASP A 136 -1.02 -8.64 -1.58
N GLU A 137 -0.53 -7.42 -1.36
CA GLU A 137 0.15 -6.97 -0.15
C GLU A 137 1.35 -7.87 0.26
N ALA A 138 2.05 -8.45 -0.72
CA ALA A 138 3.12 -9.44 -0.51
C ALA A 138 4.32 -8.91 0.30
N GLN A 139 4.45 -7.59 0.51
CA GLN A 139 5.46 -7.03 1.42
C GLN A 139 5.24 -7.45 2.89
N ASN A 140 4.04 -7.90 3.24
CA ASN A 140 3.73 -8.34 4.61
C ASN A 140 4.05 -9.82 4.86
N LEU A 141 4.33 -10.61 3.82
CA LEU A 141 4.68 -12.04 3.95
C LEU A 141 5.96 -12.22 4.76
N SER A 142 6.03 -13.23 5.60
CA SER A 142 7.28 -13.62 6.27
C SER A 142 8.30 -14.18 5.26
N ALA A 143 9.58 -14.22 5.63
CA ALA A 143 10.62 -14.84 4.80
C ALA A 143 10.34 -16.34 4.58
N GLU A 144 9.81 -17.03 5.59
CA GLU A 144 9.43 -18.43 5.53
C GLU A 144 8.30 -18.69 4.51
N VAL A 145 7.28 -17.81 4.47
CA VAL A 145 6.19 -17.89 3.50
C VAL A 145 6.70 -17.60 2.09
N LEU A 146 7.57 -16.60 1.91
CA LEU A 146 8.19 -16.31 0.62
C LEU A 146 9.05 -17.48 0.12
N GLU A 147 9.75 -18.19 1.03
CA GLU A 147 10.49 -19.40 0.68
C GLU A 147 9.54 -20.55 0.28
N SER A 148 8.41 -20.71 0.97
CA SER A 148 7.40 -21.70 0.60
C SER A 148 6.79 -21.40 -0.77
N ILE A 149 6.53 -20.14 -1.10
CA ILE A 149 6.10 -19.71 -2.44
C ILE A 149 7.17 -20.06 -3.49
N ARG A 150 8.46 -19.87 -3.16
CA ARG A 150 9.55 -20.31 -4.03
C ARG A 150 9.51 -21.81 -4.30
N LEU A 151 9.21 -22.63 -3.27
CA LEU A 151 9.08 -24.06 -3.44
C LEU A 151 7.88 -24.45 -4.33
N LEU A 152 6.74 -23.76 -4.22
CA LEU A 152 5.59 -23.97 -5.13
C LEU A 152 5.97 -23.72 -6.60
N SER A 153 6.92 -22.87 -6.90
CA SER A 153 7.39 -22.66 -8.28
C SER A 153 8.20 -23.83 -8.85
N ASN A 154 8.48 -24.88 -8.07
CA ASN A 154 9.09 -26.11 -8.56
C ASN A 154 8.07 -27.03 -9.25
N PHE A 155 6.79 -26.74 -9.20
CA PHE A 155 5.82 -27.41 -10.06
C PHE A 155 6.07 -27.06 -11.51
N GLU A 156 6.79 -27.94 -12.21
CA GLU A 156 7.20 -27.75 -13.58
C GLU A 156 7.25 -29.06 -14.35
N THR A 157 7.14 -28.97 -15.66
CA THR A 157 7.48 -30.05 -16.58
C THR A 157 8.91 -29.83 -17.11
N SER A 158 9.37 -30.69 -18.00
CA SER A 158 10.67 -30.47 -18.68
C SER A 158 10.70 -29.20 -19.55
N LYS A 159 9.57 -28.56 -19.83
CA LYS A 159 9.47 -27.40 -20.73
C LYS A 159 8.86 -26.16 -20.08
N ASP A 160 7.88 -26.33 -19.19
CA ASP A 160 7.05 -25.22 -18.72
C ASP A 160 6.86 -25.23 -17.21
N LYS A 161 6.68 -24.04 -16.65
CA LYS A 161 6.17 -23.86 -15.28
C LYS A 161 4.66 -24.14 -15.25
N LEU A 162 4.21 -24.98 -14.33
CA LEU A 162 2.80 -25.32 -14.17
C LEU A 162 2.02 -24.23 -13.42
N LEU A 163 2.66 -23.57 -12.45
CA LEU A 163 2.08 -22.48 -11.65
C LEU A 163 2.79 -21.17 -11.94
N GLN A 164 2.02 -20.15 -12.30
CA GLN A 164 2.50 -18.77 -12.45
C GLN A 164 2.25 -18.02 -11.17
N ILE A 165 3.23 -17.29 -10.65
CA ILE A 165 3.12 -16.62 -9.36
C ILE A 165 3.30 -15.12 -9.58
N VAL A 166 2.29 -14.35 -9.19
CA VAL A 166 2.30 -12.89 -9.23
C VAL A 166 2.35 -12.34 -7.82
N LEU A 167 3.44 -11.71 -7.46
CA LEU A 167 3.59 -11.01 -6.20
C LEU A 167 3.30 -9.52 -6.41
N VAL A 168 2.28 -9.02 -5.73
CA VAL A 168 1.89 -7.62 -5.80
C VAL A 168 2.12 -6.97 -4.43
N GLY A 169 2.71 -5.77 -4.41
CA GLY A 169 2.99 -5.13 -3.13
C GLY A 169 3.49 -3.70 -3.26
N GLN A 170 3.84 -3.14 -2.11
CA GLN A 170 4.44 -1.81 -1.99
C GLN A 170 5.92 -1.84 -2.38
N PRO A 171 6.61 -0.68 -2.55
CA PRO A 171 8.03 -0.64 -2.92
C PRO A 171 8.94 -1.45 -1.99
N GLU A 172 8.53 -1.61 -0.71
CA GLU A 172 9.22 -2.40 0.29
C GLU A 172 9.37 -3.88 -0.13
N LEU A 173 8.42 -4.40 -0.92
CA LEU A 173 8.54 -5.74 -1.49
C LEU A 173 9.80 -5.86 -2.37
N ALA A 174 10.06 -4.86 -3.21
CA ALA A 174 11.26 -4.86 -4.05
C ALA A 174 12.55 -4.78 -3.23
N VAL A 175 12.54 -4.01 -2.14
CA VAL A 175 13.68 -3.93 -1.19
C VAL A 175 13.90 -5.29 -0.54
N ARG A 176 12.84 -5.91 -0.02
CA ARG A 176 12.92 -7.25 0.61
C ARG A 176 13.40 -8.33 -0.33
N LEU A 177 12.89 -8.36 -1.58
CA LEU A 177 13.34 -9.32 -2.59
C LEU A 177 14.83 -9.15 -2.96
N ASN A 178 15.44 -8.00 -2.64
CA ASN A 178 16.88 -7.77 -2.83
C ASN A 178 17.72 -8.21 -1.64
N SER A 179 17.11 -8.64 -0.52
CA SER A 179 17.85 -9.14 0.65
C SER A 179 18.63 -10.43 0.33
N PRO A 180 19.75 -10.68 1.02
CA PRO A 180 20.54 -11.92 0.85
C PRO A 180 19.73 -13.20 1.09
N GLU A 181 18.80 -13.17 2.04
CA GLU A 181 17.94 -14.27 2.43
C GLU A 181 17.02 -14.74 1.28
N LEU A 182 16.54 -13.80 0.44
CA LEU A 182 15.63 -14.08 -0.66
C LEU A 182 16.33 -14.16 -2.03
N ARG A 183 17.67 -14.31 -2.04
CA ARG A 183 18.47 -14.37 -3.28
C ARG A 183 17.95 -15.42 -4.27
N GLN A 184 17.55 -16.58 -3.77
CA GLN A 184 17.05 -17.67 -4.63
C GLN A 184 15.69 -17.33 -5.25
N LEU A 185 14.78 -16.70 -4.49
CA LEU A 185 13.50 -16.22 -5.01
C LEU A 185 13.72 -15.12 -6.04
N LYS A 186 14.62 -14.16 -5.74
CA LYS A 186 14.97 -13.08 -6.67
C LYS A 186 15.42 -13.58 -8.04
N GLN A 187 16.19 -14.66 -8.10
CA GLN A 187 16.69 -15.26 -9.35
C GLN A 187 15.57 -15.90 -10.19
N ARG A 188 14.42 -16.21 -9.60
CA ARG A 188 13.25 -16.77 -10.30
C ARG A 188 12.31 -15.72 -10.85
N VAL A 189 12.45 -14.47 -10.44
CA VAL A 189 11.60 -13.37 -10.92
C VAL A 189 12.01 -12.99 -12.34
N MET A 190 11.13 -13.31 -13.28
CA MET A 190 11.37 -13.08 -14.72
C MET A 190 10.92 -11.71 -15.18
N LEU A 191 9.82 -11.19 -14.62
CA LEU A 191 9.25 -9.90 -14.99
C LEU A 191 9.02 -9.06 -13.75
N ARG A 192 9.32 -7.76 -13.87
CA ARG A 192 9.09 -6.78 -12.79
C ARG A 192 8.51 -5.52 -13.39
N HIS A 193 7.41 -5.08 -12.82
CA HIS A 193 6.83 -3.79 -13.17
C HIS A 193 6.65 -2.95 -11.91
N HIS A 194 6.96 -1.66 -12.02
CA HIS A 194 6.68 -0.69 -10.97
C HIS A 194 5.61 0.28 -11.46
N LEU A 195 4.45 0.21 -10.83
CA LEU A 195 3.31 1.06 -11.16
C LEU A 195 3.57 2.48 -10.65
N ARG A 196 3.73 3.40 -11.60
CA ARG A 196 4.01 4.81 -11.32
C ARG A 196 2.73 5.59 -11.02
N SER A 197 2.85 6.65 -10.23
CA SER A 197 1.80 7.65 -10.08
C SER A 197 1.47 8.32 -11.42
N LEU A 198 0.28 8.91 -11.53
CA LEU A 198 -0.17 9.65 -12.71
C LEU A 198 0.72 10.87 -12.96
N SER A 199 1.12 11.08 -14.19
CA SER A 199 1.65 12.38 -14.63
C SER A 199 0.56 13.44 -14.57
N LEU A 200 0.93 14.72 -14.69
CA LEU A 200 -0.05 15.81 -14.72
C LEU A 200 -1.09 15.61 -15.83
N GLN A 201 -0.64 15.24 -17.03
CA GLN A 201 -1.53 14.97 -18.14
C GLN A 201 -2.50 13.82 -17.85
N GLU A 202 -1.98 12.69 -17.33
CA GLU A 202 -2.80 11.54 -16.96
C GLU A 202 -3.75 11.87 -15.80
N CYS A 203 -3.36 12.76 -14.87
CA CYS A 203 -4.25 13.25 -13.82
C CYS A 203 -5.41 14.07 -14.37
N CYS A 204 -5.16 14.95 -15.36
CA CYS A 204 -6.21 15.68 -16.06
C CYS A 204 -7.20 14.74 -16.77
N GLU A 205 -6.65 13.76 -17.49
CA GLU A 205 -7.46 12.76 -18.20
C GLU A 205 -8.27 11.90 -17.20
N TYR A 206 -7.65 11.49 -16.08
CA TYR A 206 -8.28 10.72 -15.02
C TYR A 206 -9.46 11.45 -14.40
N VAL A 207 -9.28 12.70 -13.96
CA VAL A 207 -10.34 13.52 -13.36
C VAL A 207 -11.49 13.74 -14.37
N SER A 208 -11.16 14.12 -15.61
CA SER A 208 -12.14 14.32 -16.67
C SER A 208 -12.92 13.04 -16.98
N ASN A 209 -12.23 11.89 -17.07
CA ASN A 209 -12.88 10.61 -17.35
C ASN A 209 -13.88 10.24 -16.26
N ARG A 210 -13.50 10.38 -14.98
CA ARG A 210 -14.39 10.05 -13.86
C ARG A 210 -15.64 10.95 -13.83
N LEU A 211 -15.49 12.25 -14.10
CA LEU A 211 -16.63 13.18 -14.21
C LEU A 211 -17.55 12.78 -15.35
N LYS A 212 -17.02 12.44 -16.53
CA LYS A 212 -17.81 12.02 -17.69
C LYS A 212 -18.58 10.72 -17.43
N VAL A 213 -17.93 9.71 -16.82
CA VAL A 213 -18.60 8.46 -16.43
C VAL A 213 -19.75 8.75 -15.46
N ALA A 214 -19.53 9.65 -14.49
CA ALA A 214 -20.57 10.10 -13.56
C ALA A 214 -21.66 10.97 -14.21
N GLY A 215 -21.59 11.25 -15.51
CA GLY A 215 -22.60 12.00 -16.26
C GLY A 215 -22.37 13.50 -16.32
N GLY A 216 -21.25 14.01 -15.82
CA GLY A 216 -20.85 15.41 -15.94
C GLY A 216 -20.17 15.72 -17.28
N ASP A 217 -19.99 16.99 -17.58
CA ASP A 217 -19.32 17.47 -18.79
C ASP A 217 -17.78 17.47 -18.71
N GLY A 218 -17.23 17.20 -17.53
CA GLY A 218 -15.78 17.16 -17.30
C GLY A 218 -15.13 18.52 -17.01
N THR A 219 -15.91 19.61 -16.91
CA THR A 219 -15.41 20.99 -16.76
C THR A 219 -15.56 21.57 -15.34
N ILE A 220 -16.03 20.76 -14.39
CA ILE A 220 -16.28 21.19 -13.01
C ILE A 220 -15.02 21.74 -12.33
N PHE A 221 -13.87 21.17 -12.62
CA PHE A 221 -12.57 21.62 -12.10
C PHE A 221 -11.86 22.50 -13.12
N THR A 222 -11.38 23.68 -12.69
CA THR A 222 -10.51 24.50 -13.55
C THR A 222 -9.20 23.79 -13.85
N PRO A 223 -8.52 24.08 -14.98
CA PRO A 223 -7.20 23.50 -15.27
C PRO A 223 -6.17 23.70 -14.13
N ASN A 224 -6.14 24.90 -13.54
CA ASN A 224 -5.25 25.22 -12.42
C ASN A 224 -5.63 24.45 -11.14
N ALA A 225 -6.92 24.14 -10.94
CA ALA A 225 -7.34 23.27 -9.84
C ALA A 225 -6.82 21.86 -10.01
N VAL A 226 -6.86 21.28 -11.22
CA VAL A 226 -6.32 19.95 -11.51
C VAL A 226 -4.79 19.92 -11.35
N GLU A 227 -4.08 20.98 -11.76
CA GLU A 227 -2.64 21.12 -11.46
C GLU A 227 -2.36 21.10 -9.95
N SER A 228 -3.19 21.81 -9.18
CA SER A 228 -3.08 21.82 -7.70
C SER A 228 -3.39 20.45 -7.11
N ILE A 229 -4.43 19.75 -7.60
CA ILE A 229 -4.73 18.37 -7.20
C ILE A 229 -3.52 17.47 -7.47
N HIS A 230 -2.92 17.54 -8.66
CA HIS A 230 -1.72 16.75 -8.98
C HIS A 230 -0.54 17.10 -8.06
N MET A 231 -0.32 18.37 -7.77
CA MET A 231 0.75 18.84 -6.88
C MET A 231 0.59 18.30 -5.45
N TYR A 232 -0.62 18.33 -4.88
CA TYR A 232 -0.91 17.83 -3.55
C TYR A 232 -0.95 16.31 -3.48
N SER A 233 -1.51 15.65 -4.50
CA SER A 233 -1.64 14.19 -4.54
C SER A 233 -0.36 13.45 -4.94
N GLY A 234 0.63 14.14 -5.54
CA GLY A 234 1.76 13.50 -6.21
C GLY A 234 1.34 12.57 -7.37
N GLY A 235 0.13 12.76 -7.90
CA GLY A 235 -0.45 11.89 -8.93
C GLY A 235 -0.93 10.52 -8.42
N ILE A 236 -1.08 10.33 -7.11
CA ILE A 236 -1.58 9.08 -6.53
C ILE A 236 -3.12 9.07 -6.64
N PRO A 237 -3.73 8.14 -7.42
CA PRO A 237 -5.17 8.13 -7.71
C PRO A 237 -6.07 8.19 -6.47
N ARG A 238 -5.72 7.49 -5.40
CA ARG A 238 -6.48 7.50 -4.15
C ARG A 238 -6.53 8.90 -3.53
N ILE A 239 -5.41 9.62 -3.53
CA ILE A 239 -5.34 10.98 -2.97
C ILE A 239 -6.03 11.96 -3.92
N VAL A 240 -5.91 11.78 -5.24
CA VAL A 240 -6.69 12.53 -6.23
C VAL A 240 -8.19 12.42 -5.95
N ASN A 241 -8.69 11.19 -5.73
CA ASN A 241 -10.10 10.98 -5.42
C ASN A 241 -10.53 11.70 -4.14
N VAL A 242 -9.73 11.57 -3.06
CA VAL A 242 -10.03 12.22 -1.78
C VAL A 242 -10.11 13.74 -1.93
N LEU A 243 -9.14 14.35 -2.64
CA LEU A 243 -9.13 15.79 -2.88
C LEU A 243 -10.34 16.23 -3.73
N CYS A 244 -10.63 15.51 -4.82
CA CYS A 244 -11.73 15.85 -5.71
C CYS A 244 -13.09 15.70 -5.03
N ASP A 245 -13.33 14.65 -4.26
CA ASP A 245 -14.61 14.41 -3.58
C ASP A 245 -14.88 15.49 -2.53
N ASN A 246 -13.89 15.80 -1.68
CA ASN A 246 -14.01 16.87 -0.69
C ASN A 246 -14.15 18.25 -1.35
N ALA A 247 -13.46 18.50 -2.48
CA ALA A 247 -13.61 19.76 -3.22
C ALA A 247 -15.00 19.92 -3.81
N LEU A 248 -15.63 18.86 -4.31
CA LEU A 248 -17.03 18.89 -4.74
C LEU A 248 -17.98 19.21 -3.57
N LEU A 249 -17.74 18.61 -2.41
CA LEU A 249 -18.53 18.88 -1.20
C LEU A 249 -18.39 20.35 -0.74
N THR A 250 -17.16 20.86 -0.69
CA THR A 250 -16.88 22.27 -0.33
C THR A 250 -17.48 23.24 -1.35
N GLY A 251 -17.33 22.96 -2.66
CA GLY A 251 -17.93 23.76 -3.71
C GLY A 251 -19.45 23.83 -3.61
N TYR A 252 -20.09 22.68 -3.31
CA TYR A 252 -21.52 22.63 -3.03
C TYR A 252 -21.90 23.49 -1.82
N ALA A 253 -21.19 23.39 -0.71
CA ALA A 253 -21.46 24.16 0.50
C ALA A 253 -21.32 25.67 0.27
N LEU A 254 -20.39 26.08 -0.61
CA LEU A 254 -20.19 27.48 -1.01
C LEU A 254 -21.10 27.92 -2.16
N GLY A 255 -21.98 27.06 -2.69
CA GLY A 255 -22.86 27.35 -3.82
C GLY A 255 -22.11 27.57 -5.14
N ARG A 256 -20.87 27.14 -5.27
CA ARG A 256 -20.05 27.30 -6.48
C ARG A 256 -20.27 26.17 -7.45
N LYS A 257 -20.33 26.48 -8.74
CA LYS A 257 -20.47 25.51 -9.85
C LYS A 257 -19.12 25.07 -10.41
N GLU A 258 -18.08 25.81 -10.14
CA GLU A 258 -16.73 25.57 -10.60
C GLU A 258 -15.78 25.48 -9.41
N ILE A 259 -14.89 24.50 -9.44
CA ILE A 259 -13.88 24.26 -8.41
C ILE A 259 -12.55 24.88 -8.85
N ASP A 260 -12.11 25.89 -8.11
CA ASP A 260 -10.87 26.60 -8.37
C ASP A 260 -9.72 26.15 -7.46
N THR A 261 -8.53 26.72 -7.66
CA THR A 261 -7.34 26.45 -6.85
C THR A 261 -7.51 26.81 -5.37
N GLY A 262 -8.36 27.83 -5.07
CA GLY A 262 -8.64 28.24 -3.69
C GLY A 262 -9.30 27.13 -2.90
N ILE A 263 -10.33 26.51 -3.46
CA ILE A 263 -11.06 25.38 -2.85
C ILE A 263 -10.12 24.19 -2.66
N ILE A 264 -9.28 23.86 -3.66
CA ILE A 264 -8.33 22.75 -3.54
C ILE A 264 -7.31 22.97 -2.41
N ARG A 265 -6.83 24.20 -2.24
CA ARG A 265 -5.90 24.56 -1.17
C ARG A 265 -6.55 24.40 0.21
N GLU A 266 -7.77 24.95 0.38
CA GLU A 266 -8.54 24.83 1.62
C GLU A 266 -8.74 23.35 1.98
N VAL A 267 -9.19 22.51 1.04
CA VAL A 267 -9.38 21.09 1.24
C VAL A 267 -8.07 20.37 1.57
N ALA A 268 -6.96 20.72 0.93
CA ALA A 268 -5.66 20.12 1.21
C ALA A 268 -5.16 20.49 2.62
N GLU A 269 -5.40 21.72 3.07
CA GLU A 269 -5.09 22.18 4.43
C GLU A 269 -5.94 21.44 5.46
N ASP A 270 -7.24 21.31 5.27
CA ASP A 270 -8.15 20.60 6.16
C ASP A 270 -7.79 19.12 6.31
N LEU A 271 -7.36 18.49 5.22
CA LEU A 271 -6.92 17.09 5.19
C LEU A 271 -5.46 16.89 5.63
N ASN A 272 -4.75 17.99 6.00
CA ASN A 272 -3.32 17.97 6.32
C ASN A 272 -2.45 17.36 5.21
N ILE A 273 -2.83 17.54 3.94
CA ILE A 273 -2.08 17.10 2.78
C ILE A 273 -1.10 18.21 2.38
N THR A 274 0.19 17.96 2.57
CA THR A 274 1.24 18.91 2.15
C THR A 274 1.62 18.70 0.69
N ALA A 275 1.90 19.78 -0.02
CA ALA A 275 2.35 19.71 -1.41
C ALA A 275 3.65 18.90 -1.54
N ASN A 276 3.66 17.92 -2.42
CA ASN A 276 4.80 17.05 -2.61
C ASN A 276 5.98 17.83 -3.20
N ALA A 277 7.08 17.98 -2.43
CA ALA A 277 8.25 18.77 -2.83
C ALA A 277 8.92 18.25 -4.12
N GLU A 278 8.80 16.94 -4.40
CA GLU A 278 9.35 16.32 -5.60
C GLU A 278 8.60 16.72 -6.89
N ALA A 279 7.31 17.05 -6.79
CA ALA A 279 6.54 17.54 -7.93
C ALA A 279 6.99 18.94 -8.38
N ARG A 280 7.59 19.72 -7.49
CA ARG A 280 8.13 21.08 -7.78
C ARG A 280 9.43 21.07 -8.58
N LEU A 281 10.15 19.95 -8.63
CA LEU A 281 11.51 19.86 -9.20
C LEU A 281 11.57 19.27 -10.62
N ARG A 282 10.44 18.94 -11.24
CA ARG A 282 10.41 18.52 -12.64
C ARG A 282 10.13 19.71 -13.54
N PRO A 283 11.17 20.34 -14.16
CA PRO A 283 10.93 21.38 -15.16
C PRO A 283 10.17 20.75 -16.33
N ILE A 284 9.13 21.43 -16.80
CA ILE A 284 8.45 21.16 -18.04
C ILE A 284 9.50 21.22 -19.16
N ARG A 285 10.02 20.08 -19.61
CA ARG A 285 10.73 20.01 -20.87
C ARG A 285 9.69 20.30 -21.96
N GLN A 286 9.66 21.55 -22.40
CA GLN A 286 9.00 21.92 -23.65
C GLN A 286 9.58 21.02 -24.73
N VAL A 287 8.73 20.19 -25.30
CA VAL A 287 9.04 19.49 -26.55
C VAL A 287 9.05 20.56 -27.62
N VAL A 288 10.21 21.14 -27.86
CA VAL A 288 10.44 21.93 -29.07
C VAL A 288 10.50 20.91 -30.19
N ASN A 289 9.39 20.81 -30.92
CA ASN A 289 9.35 20.14 -32.21
C ASN A 289 10.30 20.86 -33.14
N ASN A 290 11.45 20.25 -33.41
CA ASN A 290 12.34 20.66 -34.47
C ASN A 290 12.04 19.83 -35.73
N PRO A 291 11.44 20.41 -36.77
CA PRO A 291 11.08 19.70 -37.98
C PRO A 291 12.22 19.71 -39.02
N ASN A 292 13.42 19.29 -38.69
CA ASN A 292 14.43 19.02 -39.72
C ASN A 292 15.40 17.96 -39.19
N GLY A 293 15.24 16.75 -39.76
CA GLY A 293 16.13 15.66 -39.51
C GLY A 293 17.47 15.80 -40.21
N ASN A 294 18.51 15.23 -39.64
CA ASN A 294 19.39 14.28 -40.34
C ASN A 294 20.34 13.59 -39.35
N PRO A 295 20.70 12.32 -39.57
CA PRO A 295 21.54 11.58 -38.66
C PRO A 295 23.01 11.68 -39.12
N LEU A 296 23.92 11.96 -38.17
CA LEU A 296 25.34 11.71 -38.40
C LEU A 296 25.95 10.98 -37.20
N SER A 297 26.49 9.87 -37.55
CA SER A 297 27.35 8.92 -36.89
C SER A 297 28.68 9.51 -36.38
N GLN A 298 29.34 8.69 -35.53
CA GLN A 298 30.76 8.73 -35.11
C GLN A 298 31.00 9.57 -33.84
N GLY A 299 31.80 9.15 -32.89
CA GLY A 299 32.80 8.08 -32.80
C GLY A 299 33.52 8.21 -31.46
N PHE A 300 34.22 7.21 -31.14
CA PHE A 300 35.11 6.93 -30.00
C PHE A 300 36.07 8.06 -29.55
N GLY A 301 36.44 7.95 -28.23
CA GLY A 301 37.74 8.42 -27.72
C GLY A 301 37.63 9.19 -26.42
N GLY A 302 37.89 8.68 -25.23
CA GLY A 302 39.21 8.54 -24.64
C GLY A 302 39.60 9.81 -23.87
N GLY A 303 39.86 9.71 -22.57
CA GLY A 303 40.61 10.72 -21.86
C GLY A 303 40.39 10.75 -20.35
N PHE A 304 41.12 9.89 -19.64
CA PHE A 304 41.45 10.11 -18.21
C PHE A 304 42.29 11.36 -18.05
N VAL A 305 41.95 12.26 -17.15
CA VAL A 305 42.91 13.16 -16.54
C VAL A 305 42.61 13.29 -15.05
N GLU A 306 43.56 12.80 -14.27
CA GLU A 306 43.72 13.08 -12.85
C GLU A 306 43.99 14.57 -12.60
N ALA A 307 43.41 15.10 -11.54
CA ALA A 307 43.96 16.24 -10.86
C ALA A 307 43.85 16.03 -9.34
N ARG A 308 45.02 15.71 -8.79
CA ARG A 308 45.31 15.74 -7.35
C ARG A 308 45.54 17.15 -6.86
N SER A 309 45.26 17.29 -5.56
CA SER A 309 45.89 18.23 -4.58
C SER A 309 45.26 19.62 -4.39
N ALA A 310 44.63 19.80 -3.21
CA ALA A 310 45.21 20.69 -2.17
C ALA A 310 44.43 20.52 -0.86
N ILE A 311 45.04 19.80 0.07
CA ILE A 311 44.64 19.74 1.48
C ILE A 311 45.25 20.95 2.17
N THR A 312 44.41 21.83 2.72
CA THR A 312 44.86 22.80 3.73
C THR A 312 44.08 22.50 5.02
N ARG A 313 44.81 21.96 5.99
CA ARG A 313 44.40 21.79 7.38
C ARG A 313 44.16 23.14 8.03
N LEU A 314 42.99 23.34 8.61
CA LEU A 314 42.75 24.28 9.67
C LEU A 314 42.13 23.58 10.85
N GLU A 315 42.91 23.43 11.92
CA GLU A 315 42.44 22.95 13.21
C GLU A 315 41.59 24.03 13.90
N PRO A 316 40.43 23.72 14.46
CA PRO A 316 39.74 24.64 15.35
C PRO A 316 40.16 24.37 16.80
N ARG A 317 40.57 25.47 17.46
CA ARG A 317 40.83 25.54 18.91
C ARG A 317 39.57 25.25 19.69
N PRO A 318 39.65 24.59 20.85
CA PRO A 318 38.48 24.29 21.68
C PRO A 318 38.07 25.56 22.46
N THR A 319 36.86 26.05 22.15
CA THR A 319 36.18 27.04 22.98
C THR A 319 35.41 26.32 24.05
N VAL A 320 35.84 26.46 25.29
CA VAL A 320 35.12 25.96 26.48
C VAL A 320 33.88 26.79 26.68
N LEU A 321 32.71 26.24 26.34
CA LEU A 321 31.42 26.77 26.71
C LEU A 321 30.97 26.12 28.03
N LYS A 322 30.68 26.95 29.03
CA LYS A 322 30.09 26.58 30.32
C LYS A 322 28.76 25.85 30.09
N PRO A 323 28.44 24.78 30.85
CA PRO A 323 27.18 24.10 30.73
C PRO A 323 26.02 24.99 31.18
N PRO A 324 24.86 24.96 30.48
CA PRO A 324 23.64 25.59 30.95
C PRO A 324 23.06 24.88 32.17
N PRO A 325 22.24 25.54 33.00
CA PRO A 325 21.73 24.97 34.23
C PRO A 325 20.78 23.80 33.94
N LYS A 326 20.94 22.73 34.73
CA LYS A 326 20.08 21.57 34.73
C LYS A 326 18.68 21.95 35.17
N SER A 327 17.72 21.93 34.27
CA SER A 327 16.32 21.64 34.54
C SER A 327 15.72 20.93 33.32
N VAL A 328 16.10 19.68 33.15
CA VAL A 328 15.43 18.77 32.22
C VAL A 328 14.54 17.93 33.10
N PHE A 329 13.22 18.15 33.02
CA PHE A 329 12.25 17.19 33.47
C PHE A 329 12.49 15.90 32.67
N SER A 330 13.08 14.89 33.31
CA SER A 330 13.20 13.56 32.70
C SER A 330 11.82 12.96 32.67
N ILE A 331 11.21 12.92 31.51
CA ILE A 331 9.94 12.19 31.30
C ILE A 331 10.29 10.71 31.46
N ALA A 332 9.81 10.10 32.56
CA ALA A 332 9.93 8.67 32.76
C ALA A 332 8.91 7.97 31.84
N PHE A 333 9.35 6.89 31.18
CA PHE A 333 8.51 6.09 30.29
C PHE A 333 8.11 4.78 30.97
N VAL A 334 6.93 4.29 30.61
CA VAL A 334 6.37 3.03 31.10
C VAL A 334 7.21 1.86 30.62
N PRO A 335 7.57 0.86 31.48
CA PRO A 335 8.21 -0.36 31.07
C PRO A 335 7.35 -1.15 30.07
N LEU A 336 7.98 -1.80 29.09
CA LEU A 336 7.26 -2.67 28.14
C LEU A 336 6.48 -3.78 28.82
N SER A 337 7.02 -4.32 29.92
CA SER A 337 6.36 -5.33 30.76
C SER A 337 5.01 -4.89 31.33
N PHE A 338 4.84 -3.59 31.61
CA PHE A 338 3.54 -3.05 32.03
C PHE A 338 2.53 -3.04 30.87
N LEU A 339 2.95 -2.67 29.66
CA LEU A 339 2.07 -2.70 28.49
C LEU A 339 1.66 -4.13 28.13
N ASP A 340 2.55 -5.10 28.29
CA ASP A 340 2.24 -6.52 28.12
C ASP A 340 1.23 -7.03 29.16
N ALA A 341 1.38 -6.63 30.41
CA ALA A 341 0.42 -6.94 31.49
C ALA A 341 -0.95 -6.28 31.21
N LEU A 342 -0.94 -5.05 30.71
CA LEU A 342 -2.16 -4.32 30.32
C LEU A 342 -2.89 -5.02 29.17
N VAL A 343 -2.15 -5.51 28.15
CA VAL A 343 -2.73 -6.32 27.05
C VAL A 343 -3.34 -7.61 27.57
N ALA A 344 -2.65 -8.31 28.49
CA ALA A 344 -3.16 -9.56 29.06
C ALA A 344 -4.46 -9.33 29.84
N ALA A 345 -4.50 -8.34 30.76
CA ALA A 345 -5.67 -8.01 31.53
C ALA A 345 -6.86 -7.55 30.67
N LEU A 346 -6.58 -6.82 29.57
CA LEU A 346 -7.59 -6.44 28.60
C LEU A 346 -8.12 -7.63 27.79
N THR A 347 -7.23 -8.57 27.45
CA THR A 347 -7.63 -9.77 26.71
C THR A 347 -8.58 -10.63 27.54
N ASP A 348 -8.36 -10.70 28.86
CA ASP A 348 -9.25 -11.38 29.79
C ASP A 348 -10.63 -10.69 29.91
N ALA A 349 -10.66 -9.35 29.78
CA ALA A 349 -11.87 -8.54 29.95
C ALA A 349 -12.70 -8.38 28.67
N MET A 350 -12.08 -8.35 27.47
CA MET A 350 -12.75 -8.05 26.20
C MET A 350 -12.34 -8.96 25.04
N GLY A 351 -11.53 -9.98 25.29
CA GLY A 351 -11.15 -10.96 24.27
C GLY A 351 -10.09 -10.45 23.25
N PRO A 352 -10.05 -11.04 22.04
CA PRO A 352 -8.97 -10.81 21.06
C PRO A 352 -8.88 -9.37 20.53
N MET A 353 -9.91 -8.55 20.74
CA MET A 353 -9.92 -7.12 20.34
C MET A 353 -9.05 -6.23 21.22
N ALA A 354 -8.61 -6.70 22.38
CA ALA A 354 -7.84 -5.95 23.38
C ALA A 354 -6.61 -5.22 22.81
N LYS A 355 -5.83 -5.90 21.96
CA LYS A 355 -4.63 -5.32 21.33
C LYS A 355 -4.95 -4.16 20.38
N ILE A 356 -6.07 -4.24 19.68
CA ILE A 356 -6.51 -3.22 18.72
C ILE A 356 -6.97 -1.99 19.51
N VAL A 357 -7.83 -2.20 20.51
CA VAL A 357 -8.35 -1.13 21.37
C VAL A 357 -7.21 -0.40 22.09
N LEU A 358 -6.26 -1.13 22.68
CA LEU A 358 -5.12 -0.50 23.34
C LEU A 358 -4.28 0.35 22.40
N ARG A 359 -4.00 -0.14 21.19
CA ARG A 359 -3.23 0.59 20.17
C ARG A 359 -3.95 1.87 19.73
N ASP A 360 -5.26 1.80 19.53
CA ASP A 360 -6.07 2.95 19.13
C ASP A 360 -6.13 4.00 20.24
N GLN A 361 -6.27 3.60 21.51
CA GLN A 361 -6.27 4.53 22.63
C GLN A 361 -4.91 5.19 22.84
N ILE A 362 -3.79 4.45 22.70
CA ILE A 362 -2.44 5.03 22.73
C ILE A 362 -2.25 6.05 21.61
N LYS A 363 -2.72 5.73 20.39
CA LYS A 363 -2.65 6.64 19.24
C LYS A 363 -3.51 7.88 19.43
N THR A 364 -4.70 7.75 20.01
CA THR A 364 -5.60 8.87 20.34
C THR A 364 -4.97 9.82 21.37
N LEU A 365 -4.15 9.32 22.28
CA LEU A 365 -3.37 10.13 23.23
C LEU A 365 -2.11 10.77 22.62
N GLY A 366 -1.86 10.54 21.31
CA GLY A 366 -0.72 11.09 20.58
C GLY A 366 0.61 10.42 20.90
N GLU A 367 0.59 9.19 21.45
CA GLU A 367 1.78 8.50 21.95
C GLU A 367 2.09 7.21 21.14
N SER A 368 3.26 6.63 21.42
CA SER A 368 3.73 5.39 20.80
C SER A 368 3.82 4.28 21.86
N THR A 369 3.52 3.04 21.48
CA THR A 369 3.69 1.85 22.31
C THR A 369 5.14 1.60 22.74
N GLN A 370 6.12 2.14 22.03
CA GLN A 370 7.56 1.98 22.37
C GLN A 370 8.06 3.02 23.39
N ARG A 371 7.35 4.18 23.53
CA ARG A 371 7.72 5.27 24.42
C ARG A 371 6.48 5.95 24.98
N PHE A 372 5.77 5.25 25.89
CA PHE A 372 4.58 5.80 26.50
C PHE A 372 4.94 6.51 27.83
N PRO A 373 4.60 7.81 28.01
CA PRO A 373 4.98 8.56 29.21
C PRO A 373 4.18 8.11 30.45
N ASN A 374 4.86 7.98 31.61
CA ASN A 374 4.22 7.63 32.87
C ASN A 374 3.07 8.57 33.24
N THR A 375 3.20 9.86 32.90
CA THR A 375 2.19 10.89 33.21
C THR A 375 0.84 10.69 32.53
N LYS A 376 0.76 9.85 31.48
CA LYS A 376 -0.46 9.57 30.73
C LYS A 376 -1.07 8.18 31.01
N VAL A 377 -0.48 7.40 31.93
CA VAL A 377 -0.95 6.04 32.25
C VAL A 377 -2.37 6.02 32.77
N GLU A 378 -2.73 6.93 33.70
CA GLU A 378 -4.08 7.01 34.23
C GLU A 378 -5.12 7.34 33.15
N MET A 379 -4.78 8.27 32.23
CA MET A 379 -5.64 8.62 31.10
C MET A 379 -5.84 7.43 30.16
N LEU A 380 -4.77 6.66 29.90
CA LEU A 380 -4.86 5.46 29.10
C LEU A 380 -5.77 4.41 29.73
N LEU A 381 -5.59 4.14 31.04
CA LEU A 381 -6.43 3.19 31.77
C LEU A 381 -7.89 3.60 31.78
N GLU A 382 -8.18 4.89 31.96
CA GLU A 382 -9.54 5.39 31.92
C GLU A 382 -10.17 5.24 30.52
N SER A 383 -9.45 5.60 29.47
CA SER A 383 -9.93 5.48 28.10
C SER A 383 -10.20 4.02 27.71
N VAL A 384 -9.27 3.12 28.03
CA VAL A 384 -9.40 1.71 27.73
C VAL A 384 -10.50 1.03 28.54
N SER A 385 -10.68 1.40 29.83
CA SER A 385 -11.74 0.83 30.66
C SER A 385 -13.13 1.20 30.19
N ARG A 386 -13.32 2.33 29.50
CA ARG A 386 -14.62 2.71 28.90
C ARG A 386 -15.04 1.77 27.76
N GLU A 387 -14.09 1.14 27.09
CA GLU A 387 -14.33 0.20 25.99
C GLU A 387 -14.78 -1.20 26.48
N ILE A 388 -14.65 -1.50 27.79
CA ILE A 388 -15.12 -2.75 28.38
C ILE A 388 -16.62 -2.63 28.65
N LEU A 389 -17.43 -3.39 27.92
CA LEU A 389 -18.90 -3.32 27.98
C LEU A 389 -19.49 -3.85 29.30
N ASP A 390 -18.87 -4.88 29.87
CA ASP A 390 -19.31 -5.48 31.13
C ASP A 390 -18.78 -4.70 32.33
N ASN A 391 -19.69 -4.19 33.16
CA ASN A 391 -19.35 -3.37 34.33
C ASN A 391 -18.54 -4.14 35.39
N GLY A 392 -18.83 -5.42 35.58
CA GLY A 392 -18.12 -6.26 36.57
C GLY A 392 -16.70 -6.60 36.10
N MET A 393 -16.48 -6.80 34.80
CA MET A 393 -15.15 -6.99 34.22
C MET A 393 -14.36 -5.69 34.21
N ARG A 394 -15.01 -4.56 33.95
CA ARG A 394 -14.39 -3.22 33.98
C ARG A 394 -13.84 -2.88 35.38
N ASP A 395 -14.59 -3.15 36.44
CA ASP A 395 -14.16 -2.87 37.80
C ASP A 395 -12.98 -3.77 38.21
N ARG A 396 -13.03 -5.07 37.87
CA ARG A 396 -11.93 -6.00 38.12
C ARG A 396 -10.66 -5.60 37.34
N PHE A 397 -10.80 -5.22 36.10
CA PHE A 397 -9.70 -4.71 35.27
C PHE A 397 -9.06 -3.47 35.91
N ARG A 398 -9.86 -2.48 36.31
CA ARG A 398 -9.35 -1.26 36.97
C ARG A 398 -8.61 -1.56 38.26
N GLN A 399 -9.17 -2.39 39.13
CA GLN A 399 -8.51 -2.79 40.37
C GLN A 399 -7.17 -3.48 40.13
N HIS A 400 -7.13 -4.45 39.23
CA HIS A 400 -5.91 -5.17 38.88
C HIS A 400 -4.82 -4.23 38.35
N MET A 401 -5.17 -3.33 37.47
CA MET A 401 -4.19 -2.40 36.86
C MET A 401 -3.72 -1.32 37.85
N LEU A 402 -4.55 -0.86 38.77
CA LEU A 402 -4.13 0.05 39.85
C LEU A 402 -3.13 -0.62 40.82
N GLU A 403 -3.29 -1.90 41.11
CA GLU A 403 -2.30 -2.68 41.89
C GLU A 403 -0.96 -2.79 41.15
N GLN A 404 -0.99 -3.04 39.83
CA GLN A 404 0.21 -3.10 39.01
C GLN A 404 0.96 -1.75 39.00
N ILE A 405 0.27 -0.63 38.87
CA ILE A 405 0.86 0.71 38.92
C ILE A 405 1.55 0.95 40.26
N ARG A 406 0.89 0.60 41.39
CA ARG A 406 1.48 0.75 42.71
C ARG A 406 2.73 -0.12 42.92
N THR A 407 2.72 -1.33 42.35
CA THR A 407 3.86 -2.27 42.46
C THR A 407 5.07 -1.81 41.63
N LEU A 408 4.84 -1.18 40.49
CA LEU A 408 5.89 -0.72 39.57
C LEU A 408 6.35 0.71 39.84
N GLN A 409 5.75 1.42 40.83
CA GLN A 409 6.02 2.83 41.15
C GLN A 409 5.95 3.77 39.93
N ILE A 410 4.99 3.50 39.05
CA ILE A 410 4.73 4.28 37.81
C ILE A 410 3.83 5.47 38.13
#